data_16a656bdcd0aaa4d5bfffeaff6705ae1
#
_entry.id   16a656bdcd0aaa4d5bfffeaff6705ae1
#
_cell.length_a   1.000
_cell.length_b   1.000
_cell.length_c   1.000
_cell.angle_alpha   90.00
_cell.angle_beta   90.00
_cell.angle_gamma   90.00
#
_symmetry.space_group_name_H-M   'P 1'
#
loop_
_entity.id
_entity.type
_entity.pdbx_description
1 polymer ?
#
loop_
_entity_poly.entity_id
_entity_poly.type
_entity_poly.pdbx_seq_one_letter_code
_entity_poly.pdbx_strand_id
1 'polypeptide(L)'
;MRALFASVIAAVLLVCAAWSQTSAPCENGKNPPGRPAPRSLKPYTGAPEDLRPFSKFTTPYYEYYQDLVEYNGAARDIPDPDLKSLDEIRIGFLAPLYDHPEQVLGNRMLNGAQMAIDEANAAGGYCGKPYRIVTHNDYDNWQMSSLASAGVAKDSAIWGSASDDAVRMIYDDKVWAMFGSISSESTHIALRLTLKAETPLVNSASTDPTIPETIIPWFFTVIQDDRVQGYTLARHIYTELGFKRVAILRVNDRYGRFGVLKFRDASRRLGHPVVIEQKFLPGDTDVRRQLQVIEDSRVDAIVLWTDIGPTAMILRQMQELGMKQRVFGSHRTIGDELIKQAGPAAEGFEAVYPYDPTRSDPRWLEFNARYEARFHEKPDHFASLAYDQMQILLHAISRAGLNRGRIRDALTGIENYRGVTGDMVFDPNCKNIAPLFLAHVHNGTIEYRRITMERPYARVGENGVQYSGPELPDEAAGDLKIGVFGPHADELVRSPETARMLNALNSTGKHLSLIAIPSEASWGKASDDLVKAVYQEHVLALIALDRPSSHLAEQIAVKSFVPVVAIASDRALTSTNIPWIFRLPEGTPLQQALRCLSAAIEQEGPNRAGIREFLASGKPVAGLRFESTGELTK
;
A
#
# COMPACT_ATOMS: atom_id res chain seq x y z
N MET A 1 -40.43 -19.07 32.86
CA MET A 1 -38.97 -19.15 32.57
C MET A 1 -38.61 -19.99 31.32
N ARG A 2 -39.28 -21.10 31.01
CA ARG A 2 -38.94 -21.88 29.79
C ARG A 2 -39.40 -21.25 28.46
N ALA A 3 -40.40 -20.40 28.45
CA ALA A 3 -40.88 -19.71 27.24
C ALA A 3 -40.03 -18.49 26.85
N LEU A 4 -39.35 -17.84 27.80
CA LEU A 4 -38.42 -16.73 27.51
C LEU A 4 -37.10 -17.22 26.90
N PHE A 5 -36.63 -18.41 27.26
CA PHE A 5 -35.40 -18.97 26.70
C PHE A 5 -35.55 -19.41 25.23
N ALA A 6 -36.71 -19.90 24.85
CA ALA A 6 -37.01 -20.31 23.47
C ALA A 6 -37.09 -19.09 22.52
N SER A 7 -37.59 -17.94 23.00
CA SER A 7 -37.68 -16.71 22.20
C SER A 7 -36.32 -16.03 21.98
N VAL A 8 -35.38 -16.14 22.91
CA VAL A 8 -34.06 -15.60 22.78
C VAL A 8 -33.21 -16.43 21.79
N ILE A 9 -33.36 -17.77 21.81
CA ILE A 9 -32.69 -18.67 20.86
C ILE A 9 -33.24 -18.47 19.43
N ALA A 10 -34.54 -18.25 19.27
CA ALA A 10 -35.14 -17.97 17.97
C ALA A 10 -34.72 -16.57 17.41
N ALA A 11 -34.55 -15.56 18.27
CA ALA A 11 -34.07 -14.24 17.86
C ALA A 11 -32.59 -14.26 17.49
N VAL A 12 -31.75 -15.04 18.18
CA VAL A 12 -30.33 -15.22 17.84
C VAL A 12 -30.17 -15.98 16.52
N LEU A 13 -31.01 -16.96 16.22
CA LEU A 13 -31.03 -17.66 14.93
C LEU A 13 -31.53 -16.79 13.78
N LEU A 14 -32.39 -15.80 14.02
CA LEU A 14 -32.88 -14.88 13.00
C LEU A 14 -31.87 -13.73 12.67
N VAL A 15 -31.00 -13.34 13.60
CA VAL A 15 -29.96 -12.35 13.35
C VAL A 15 -28.77 -13.00 12.62
N CYS A 16 -28.47 -14.28 12.85
CA CYS A 16 -27.52 -15.03 12.03
C CYS A 16 -28.02 -15.31 10.61
N ALA A 17 -29.34 -15.34 10.37
CA ALA A 17 -29.93 -15.58 9.05
C ALA A 17 -29.87 -14.36 8.10
N ALA A 18 -29.56 -13.17 8.59
CA ALA A 18 -29.42 -11.98 7.73
C ALA A 18 -28.09 -11.93 6.92
N TRP A 19 -27.16 -12.84 7.20
CA TRP A 19 -25.92 -13.02 6.44
C TRP A 19 -25.80 -14.37 5.72
N SER A 20 -26.80 -15.22 5.79
CA SER A 20 -26.96 -16.34 4.86
C SER A 20 -27.45 -15.83 3.49
N GLN A 21 -26.76 -14.84 2.93
CA GLN A 21 -26.87 -14.60 1.50
C GLN A 21 -26.20 -15.77 0.79
N THR A 22 -27.03 -16.78 0.56
CA THR A 22 -26.90 -17.77 -0.50
C THR A 22 -25.50 -17.83 -1.12
N SER A 23 -24.58 -18.58 -0.49
CA SER A 23 -23.60 -19.31 -1.26
C SER A 23 -24.40 -19.98 -2.38
N ALA A 24 -24.13 -19.65 -3.64
CA ALA A 24 -24.71 -20.38 -4.74
C ALA A 24 -24.47 -21.85 -4.44
N PRO A 25 -25.49 -22.70 -4.49
CA PRO A 25 -25.35 -24.09 -4.09
C PRO A 25 -24.22 -24.69 -4.92
N CYS A 26 -23.31 -25.40 -4.26
CA CYS A 26 -22.27 -26.17 -4.91
C CYS A 26 -22.91 -27.37 -5.62
N GLU A 27 -23.71 -27.09 -6.63
CA GLU A 27 -24.41 -28.11 -7.39
C GLU A 27 -23.38 -29.00 -8.07
N ASN A 28 -23.41 -30.27 -7.72
CA ASN A 28 -22.63 -31.36 -8.32
C ASN A 28 -21.10 -31.20 -8.31
N GLY A 29 -20.53 -30.48 -7.32
CA GLY A 29 -19.08 -30.32 -7.18
C GLY A 29 -18.44 -29.44 -8.25
N LYS A 30 -19.22 -28.60 -8.93
CA LYS A 30 -18.72 -27.54 -9.81
C LYS A 30 -18.60 -26.25 -9.03
N ASN A 31 -17.55 -25.51 -9.30
CA ASN A 31 -17.40 -24.17 -8.76
C ASN A 31 -18.53 -23.27 -9.26
N PRO A 32 -19.16 -22.46 -8.39
CA PRO A 32 -20.12 -21.48 -8.84
C PRO A 32 -19.42 -20.48 -9.78
N PRO A 33 -20.06 -20.05 -10.88
CA PRO A 33 -19.48 -19.05 -11.76
C PRO A 33 -19.29 -17.74 -10.99
N GLY A 34 -18.04 -17.31 -10.89
CA GLY A 34 -17.71 -15.97 -10.39
C GLY A 34 -18.26 -14.92 -11.34
N ARG A 35 -18.91 -13.89 -10.82
CA ARG A 35 -19.28 -12.74 -11.63
C ARG A 35 -18.30 -11.62 -11.34
N PRO A 36 -17.65 -11.05 -12.37
CA PRO A 36 -16.95 -9.79 -12.20
C PRO A 36 -17.92 -8.78 -11.60
N ALA A 37 -17.57 -8.18 -10.49
CA ALA A 37 -18.39 -7.11 -9.95
C ALA A 37 -18.15 -5.87 -10.81
N PRO A 38 -19.19 -5.16 -11.25
CA PRO A 38 -19.03 -3.90 -11.96
C PRO A 38 -18.28 -2.93 -11.04
N ARG A 39 -17.20 -2.37 -11.55
CA ARG A 39 -16.47 -1.33 -10.85
C ARG A 39 -17.21 -0.01 -11.00
N SER A 40 -17.45 0.69 -9.90
CA SER A 40 -18.00 2.04 -9.99
C SER A 40 -16.97 2.98 -10.63
N LEU A 41 -17.40 3.71 -11.65
CA LEU A 41 -16.61 4.76 -12.27
C LEU A 41 -16.64 6.06 -11.47
N LYS A 42 -17.53 6.15 -10.48
CA LYS A 42 -17.64 7.32 -9.63
C LYS A 42 -17.08 7.04 -8.25
N PRO A 43 -16.07 7.80 -7.84
CA PRO A 43 -15.51 7.69 -6.51
C PRO A 43 -16.59 7.83 -5.45
N TYR A 44 -16.52 6.99 -4.43
CA TYR A 44 -17.41 7.05 -3.27
C TYR A 44 -18.91 6.92 -3.56
N THR A 45 -19.28 6.36 -4.71
CA THR A 45 -20.69 6.07 -5.00
C THR A 45 -21.23 5.11 -3.94
N GLY A 46 -22.37 5.46 -3.32
CA GLY A 46 -22.97 4.66 -2.25
C GLY A 46 -22.35 4.84 -0.86
N ALA A 47 -21.19 5.48 -0.75
CA ALA A 47 -20.62 5.79 0.56
C ALA A 47 -21.40 6.94 1.24
N PRO A 48 -21.76 6.80 2.54
CA PRO A 48 -22.29 7.89 3.32
C PRO A 48 -21.37 9.11 3.26
N GLU A 49 -21.96 10.31 3.27
CA GLU A 49 -21.22 11.56 3.08
C GLU A 49 -20.14 11.79 4.14
N ASP A 50 -20.45 11.45 5.37
CA ASP A 50 -19.55 11.54 6.52
C ASP A 50 -18.41 10.52 6.51
N LEU A 51 -18.51 9.48 5.68
CA LEU A 51 -17.47 8.48 5.47
C LEU A 51 -16.53 8.82 4.30
N ARG A 52 -16.80 9.90 3.55
CA ARG A 52 -15.95 10.32 2.45
C ARG A 52 -14.80 11.15 2.97
N PRO A 53 -13.55 10.72 2.82
CA PRO A 53 -12.41 11.41 3.41
C PRO A 53 -11.92 12.60 2.55
N PHE A 54 -11.25 13.58 3.16
CA PHE A 54 -10.32 14.56 2.57
C PHE A 54 -10.84 15.67 1.65
N SER A 55 -12.07 16.15 1.76
CA SER A 55 -12.59 17.20 0.84
C SER A 55 -11.76 18.48 0.79
N LYS A 56 -11.10 18.85 1.89
CA LYS A 56 -10.31 20.09 1.95
C LYS A 56 -8.86 19.95 1.46
N PHE A 57 -8.38 18.73 1.28
CA PHE A 57 -7.01 18.49 0.85
C PHE A 57 -6.87 18.21 -0.65
N THR A 58 -7.94 18.38 -1.40
CA THR A 58 -8.00 17.97 -2.81
C THR A 58 -7.31 18.91 -3.76
N THR A 59 -6.92 20.10 -3.32
CA THR A 59 -6.20 21.03 -4.16
C THR A 59 -4.81 21.24 -3.59
N PRO A 60 -3.78 20.78 -4.17
CA PRO A 60 -3.58 20.01 -5.40
C PRO A 60 -3.47 18.49 -5.17
N TYR A 61 -4.22 17.92 -4.24
CA TYR A 61 -4.26 16.50 -3.95
C TYR A 61 -5.32 15.82 -4.80
N TYR A 62 -4.92 14.95 -5.68
CA TYR A 62 -5.80 14.13 -6.49
C TYR A 62 -5.78 12.71 -5.99
N GLU A 63 -6.93 12.11 -5.78
CA GLU A 63 -7.02 10.67 -5.73
C GLU A 63 -7.05 10.12 -7.14
N TYR A 64 -6.31 9.07 -7.33
CA TYR A 64 -6.20 8.42 -8.61
C TYR A 64 -7.35 7.44 -8.77
N TYR A 65 -8.17 7.68 -9.80
CA TYR A 65 -9.18 6.75 -10.25
C TYR A 65 -8.81 6.20 -11.59
N GLN A 66 -8.64 4.92 -11.62
CA GLN A 66 -8.42 4.24 -12.88
C GLN A 66 -9.71 3.53 -13.26
N ASP A 67 -10.56 4.24 -13.97
CA ASP A 67 -11.82 3.72 -14.46
C ASP A 67 -11.65 2.61 -15.48
N LEU A 68 -10.49 2.49 -16.10
CA LEU A 68 -10.35 1.78 -17.35
C LEU A 68 -9.28 0.71 -17.32
N VAL A 69 -8.51 0.59 -16.26
CA VAL A 69 -7.49 -0.45 -16.22
C VAL A 69 -8.11 -1.70 -15.65
N GLU A 70 -8.87 -2.32 -16.49
CA GLU A 70 -9.26 -3.68 -16.24
C GLU A 70 -8.04 -4.59 -16.26
N TYR A 71 -7.99 -5.51 -15.33
CA TYR A 71 -7.09 -6.62 -15.39
C TYR A 71 -7.40 -7.42 -16.67
N ASN A 72 -6.40 -7.56 -17.54
CA ASN A 72 -6.51 -8.25 -18.84
C ASN A 72 -5.59 -9.48 -18.95
N GLY A 73 -5.09 -10.00 -17.83
CA GLY A 73 -4.29 -11.22 -17.78
C GLY A 73 -5.12 -12.50 -17.90
N ALA A 74 -4.44 -13.63 -17.88
CA ALA A 74 -5.00 -14.94 -18.20
C ALA A 74 -5.64 -15.69 -17.02
N ALA A 75 -5.56 -15.17 -15.78
CA ALA A 75 -6.05 -15.92 -14.62
C ALA A 75 -7.55 -16.25 -14.68
N ARG A 76 -8.36 -15.40 -15.32
CA ARG A 76 -9.81 -15.68 -15.50
C ARG A 76 -10.08 -16.88 -16.38
N ASP A 77 -9.20 -17.16 -17.33
CA ASP A 77 -9.33 -18.23 -18.31
C ASP A 77 -8.82 -19.58 -17.79
N ILE A 78 -8.18 -19.57 -16.61
CA ILE A 78 -7.73 -20.81 -15.97
C ILE A 78 -8.97 -21.62 -15.56
N PRO A 79 -9.10 -22.88 -16.00
CA PRO A 79 -10.22 -23.73 -15.62
C PRO A 79 -10.32 -23.91 -14.11
N ASP A 80 -11.56 -23.97 -13.62
CA ASP A 80 -11.80 -24.30 -12.23
C ASP A 80 -11.25 -25.68 -11.88
N PRO A 81 -10.65 -25.86 -10.69
CA PRO A 81 -10.16 -27.17 -10.27
C PRO A 81 -11.31 -28.13 -10.02
N ASP A 82 -11.06 -29.44 -10.20
CA ASP A 82 -11.99 -30.44 -9.69
C ASP A 82 -11.93 -30.43 -8.15
N LEU A 83 -13.04 -30.08 -7.52
CA LEU A 83 -13.15 -30.03 -6.06
C LEU A 83 -12.83 -31.37 -5.39
N LYS A 84 -13.01 -32.52 -6.08
CA LYS A 84 -12.66 -33.82 -5.55
C LYS A 84 -11.16 -34.01 -5.40
N SER A 85 -10.36 -33.28 -6.19
CA SER A 85 -8.91 -33.33 -6.13
C SER A 85 -8.33 -32.43 -5.02
N LEU A 86 -9.15 -31.65 -4.33
CA LEU A 86 -8.73 -30.75 -3.28
C LEU A 86 -9.13 -31.29 -1.91
N ASP A 87 -8.20 -31.33 -0.98
CA ASP A 87 -8.49 -31.66 0.42
C ASP A 87 -8.89 -30.42 1.23
N GLU A 88 -8.35 -29.27 0.89
CA GLU A 88 -8.50 -28.01 1.59
C GLU A 88 -8.37 -26.80 0.64
N ILE A 89 -8.86 -25.64 1.08
CA ILE A 89 -8.72 -24.37 0.37
C ILE A 89 -7.68 -23.52 1.08
N ARG A 90 -6.52 -23.38 0.47
CA ARG A 90 -5.34 -22.75 1.07
C ARG A 90 -5.28 -21.25 0.86
N ILE A 91 -5.02 -20.51 1.94
CA ILE A 91 -4.74 -19.07 1.95
C ILE A 91 -3.35 -18.87 2.54
N GLY A 92 -2.45 -18.23 1.81
CA GLY A 92 -1.10 -17.94 2.27
C GLY A 92 -1.09 -16.80 3.29
N PHE A 93 -0.32 -16.92 4.34
CA PHE A 93 -0.18 -15.89 5.38
C PHE A 93 1.30 -15.61 5.65
N LEU A 94 1.74 -14.42 5.28
CA LEU A 94 3.09 -13.92 5.48
C LEU A 94 3.10 -12.90 6.61
N ALA A 95 3.80 -13.18 7.70
CA ALA A 95 3.97 -12.25 8.81
C ALA A 95 5.18 -12.65 9.67
N PRO A 96 5.71 -11.74 10.50
CA PRO A 96 6.69 -12.10 11.53
C PRO A 96 6.02 -12.92 12.63
N LEU A 97 6.27 -14.23 12.67
CA LEU A 97 5.61 -15.18 13.57
C LEU A 97 6.52 -15.70 14.69
N TYR A 98 7.81 -15.80 14.44
CA TYR A 98 8.81 -16.23 15.40
C TYR A 98 10.17 -15.60 15.08
N ASP A 99 11.05 -15.53 16.10
CA ASP A 99 12.41 -14.99 16.01
C ASP A 99 12.48 -13.57 15.42
N HIS A 100 11.47 -12.74 15.70
CA HIS A 100 11.32 -11.38 15.18
C HIS A 100 10.81 -10.43 16.26
N PRO A 101 11.29 -9.16 16.34
CA PRO A 101 10.79 -8.19 17.32
C PRO A 101 9.28 -7.94 17.27
N GLU A 102 8.69 -8.03 16.09
CA GLU A 102 7.25 -7.81 15.87
C GLU A 102 6.44 -9.12 15.88
N GLN A 103 7.01 -10.26 16.32
CA GLN A 103 6.31 -11.55 16.33
C GLN A 103 5.00 -11.53 17.11
N VAL A 104 4.91 -10.73 18.17
CA VAL A 104 3.66 -10.58 18.93
C VAL A 104 2.55 -10.01 18.06
N LEU A 105 2.86 -9.00 17.24
CA LEU A 105 1.92 -8.36 16.32
C LEU A 105 1.53 -9.33 15.19
N GLY A 106 2.49 -10.05 14.62
CA GLY A 106 2.26 -11.07 13.60
C GLY A 106 1.33 -12.18 14.10
N ASN A 107 1.54 -12.65 15.32
CA ASN A 107 0.69 -13.67 15.91
C ASN A 107 -0.72 -13.14 16.24
N ARG A 108 -0.87 -11.90 16.69
CA ARG A 108 -2.19 -11.28 16.87
C ARG A 108 -2.96 -11.16 15.55
N MET A 109 -2.27 -10.79 14.48
CA MET A 109 -2.83 -10.75 13.13
C MET A 109 -3.28 -12.16 12.68
N LEU A 110 -2.43 -13.19 12.92
CA LEU A 110 -2.79 -14.58 12.64
C LEU A 110 -4.00 -15.04 13.46
N ASN A 111 -4.06 -14.69 14.76
CA ASN A 111 -5.17 -15.03 15.63
C ASN A 111 -6.51 -14.49 15.11
N GLY A 112 -6.54 -13.24 14.67
CA GLY A 112 -7.73 -12.64 14.08
C GLY A 112 -8.15 -13.34 12.79
N ALA A 113 -7.21 -13.57 11.87
CA ALA A 113 -7.47 -14.29 10.63
C ALA A 113 -7.94 -15.73 10.87
N GLN A 114 -7.33 -16.45 11.85
CA GLN A 114 -7.70 -17.82 12.18
C GLN A 114 -9.13 -17.92 12.76
N MET A 115 -9.57 -16.92 13.55
CA MET A 115 -10.98 -16.90 14.02
C MET A 115 -11.95 -16.86 12.86
N ALA A 116 -11.71 -16.03 11.85
CA ALA A 116 -12.57 -15.96 10.66
C ALA A 116 -12.59 -17.30 9.88
N ILE A 117 -11.42 -17.93 9.74
CA ILE A 117 -11.29 -19.25 9.10
C ILE A 117 -12.09 -20.32 9.86
N ASP A 118 -11.96 -20.35 11.19
CA ASP A 118 -12.61 -21.37 12.02
C ASP A 118 -14.14 -21.21 11.97
N GLU A 119 -14.65 -19.98 11.96
CA GLU A 119 -16.07 -19.70 11.79
C GLU A 119 -16.56 -20.15 10.41
N ALA A 120 -15.81 -19.86 9.35
CA ALA A 120 -16.16 -20.32 8.01
C ALA A 120 -16.17 -21.84 7.90
N ASN A 121 -15.21 -22.51 8.55
CA ASN A 121 -15.13 -23.97 8.58
C ASN A 121 -16.28 -24.59 9.40
N ALA A 122 -16.63 -23.98 10.54
CA ALA A 122 -17.80 -24.39 11.32
C ALA A 122 -19.11 -24.24 10.53
N ALA A 123 -19.18 -23.28 9.62
CA ALA A 123 -20.31 -23.10 8.69
C ALA A 123 -20.27 -24.04 7.46
N GLY A 124 -19.30 -24.96 7.38
CA GLY A 124 -19.19 -25.96 6.31
C GLY A 124 -18.10 -25.70 5.28
N GLY A 125 -17.29 -24.66 5.46
CA GLY A 125 -16.15 -24.33 4.56
C GLY A 125 -16.59 -23.97 3.14
N TYR A 126 -15.71 -24.20 2.17
CA TYR A 126 -16.02 -24.02 0.76
C TYR A 126 -16.51 -25.34 0.14
N CYS A 127 -17.81 -25.45 -0.08
CA CYS A 127 -18.42 -26.67 -0.65
C CYS A 127 -18.03 -27.95 0.11
N GLY A 128 -17.99 -27.90 1.43
CA GLY A 128 -17.58 -29.02 2.30
C GLY A 128 -16.07 -29.20 2.43
N LYS A 129 -15.27 -28.35 1.81
CA LYS A 129 -13.80 -28.33 1.97
C LYS A 129 -13.39 -27.27 3.00
N PRO A 130 -12.54 -27.61 3.96
CA PRO A 130 -12.08 -26.64 4.95
C PRO A 130 -11.15 -25.60 4.32
N TYR A 131 -11.25 -24.37 4.78
CA TYR A 131 -10.21 -23.37 4.57
C TYR A 131 -9.03 -23.62 5.49
N ARG A 132 -7.84 -23.38 5.01
CA ARG A 132 -6.60 -23.47 5.79
C ARG A 132 -5.67 -22.30 5.52
N ILE A 133 -5.13 -21.72 6.60
CA ILE A 133 -4.03 -20.78 6.53
C ILE A 133 -2.72 -21.55 6.41
N VAL A 134 -1.92 -21.24 5.40
CA VAL A 134 -0.53 -21.70 5.23
C VAL A 134 0.37 -20.54 5.63
N THR A 135 1.11 -20.72 6.72
CA THR A 135 1.93 -19.64 7.30
C THR A 135 3.37 -19.72 6.85
N HIS A 136 3.95 -18.58 6.50
CA HIS A 136 5.38 -18.40 6.31
C HIS A 136 5.88 -17.25 7.18
N ASN A 137 7.10 -17.38 7.71
CA ASN A 137 7.68 -16.41 8.63
C ASN A 137 8.44 -15.33 7.87
N ASP A 138 8.09 -14.08 8.10
CA ASP A 138 8.74 -12.90 7.51
C ASP A 138 9.96 -12.48 8.34
N TYR A 139 10.95 -13.34 8.44
CA TYR A 139 12.08 -13.17 9.39
C TYR A 139 13.24 -12.33 8.86
N ASP A 140 13.72 -12.63 7.65
CA ASP A 140 15.04 -12.13 7.22
C ASP A 140 15.06 -10.69 6.73
N ASN A 141 13.95 -10.16 6.27
CA ASN A 141 13.92 -8.82 5.69
C ASN A 141 14.12 -7.71 6.71
N TRP A 142 13.68 -7.93 7.97
CA TRP A 142 13.82 -6.93 9.02
C TRP A 142 15.29 -6.63 9.36
N GLN A 143 16.11 -7.68 9.58
CA GLN A 143 17.52 -7.49 9.92
C GLN A 143 18.30 -6.86 8.78
N MET A 144 18.05 -7.28 7.54
CA MET A 144 18.74 -6.79 6.38
C MET A 144 18.35 -5.34 6.05
N SER A 145 17.09 -4.99 6.18
CA SER A 145 16.62 -3.61 6.00
C SER A 145 17.22 -2.65 7.04
N SER A 146 17.28 -3.07 8.29
CA SER A 146 17.88 -2.29 9.38
C SER A 146 19.39 -2.10 9.17
N LEU A 147 20.11 -3.13 8.79
CA LEU A 147 21.54 -3.09 8.52
C LEU A 147 21.87 -2.28 7.28
N ALA A 148 21.07 -2.39 6.22
CA ALA A 148 21.21 -1.57 5.02
C ALA A 148 20.93 -0.08 5.31
N SER A 149 19.90 0.20 6.12
CA SER A 149 19.57 1.56 6.56
C SER A 149 20.64 2.18 7.45
N ALA A 150 21.37 1.36 8.19
CA ALA A 150 22.52 1.77 9.01
C ALA A 150 23.82 1.90 8.20
N GLY A 151 23.83 1.53 6.92
CA GLY A 151 25.03 1.52 6.07
C GLY A 151 25.99 0.36 6.39
N VAL A 152 25.55 -0.64 7.14
CA VAL A 152 26.38 -1.77 7.59
C VAL A 152 26.36 -2.93 6.60
N ALA A 153 25.22 -3.16 5.92
CA ALA A 153 25.09 -4.20 4.89
C ALA A 153 25.26 -3.61 3.49
N LYS A 154 26.21 -4.13 2.73
CA LYS A 154 26.49 -3.70 1.36
C LYS A 154 25.87 -4.56 0.27
N ASP A 155 25.33 -5.73 0.58
CA ASP A 155 24.90 -6.71 -0.43
C ASP A 155 23.47 -7.20 -0.29
N SER A 156 22.86 -7.17 -1.35
CA SER A 156 21.82 -7.85 -2.15
C SER A 156 20.97 -9.00 -1.57
N ALA A 157 21.18 -9.47 -0.36
CA ALA A 157 20.32 -10.46 0.27
C ALA A 157 18.96 -9.89 0.74
N ILE A 158 18.71 -8.60 0.49
CA ILE A 158 17.49 -7.86 0.90
C ILE A 158 16.19 -8.46 0.31
N TRP A 159 16.30 -9.26 -0.73
CA TRP A 159 15.16 -9.84 -1.43
C TRP A 159 14.88 -11.32 -1.06
N GLY A 160 15.76 -11.95 -0.29
CA GLY A 160 15.86 -13.40 -0.17
C GLY A 160 14.60 -14.08 0.34
N SER A 161 14.34 -14.07 1.64
CA SER A 161 13.37 -14.98 2.22
C SER A 161 11.92 -14.62 1.92
N ALA A 162 11.49 -13.36 2.02
CA ALA A 162 10.10 -13.00 1.70
C ALA A 162 9.75 -13.26 0.23
N SER A 163 10.73 -13.15 -0.67
CA SER A 163 10.57 -13.53 -2.07
C SER A 163 10.39 -15.03 -2.21
N ASP A 164 11.27 -15.82 -1.59
CA ASP A 164 11.21 -17.27 -1.63
C ASP A 164 9.94 -17.81 -0.98
N ASP A 165 9.53 -17.25 0.15
CA ASP A 165 8.31 -17.61 0.85
C ASP A 165 7.06 -17.30 0.01
N ALA A 166 7.00 -16.15 -0.63
CA ALA A 166 5.89 -15.82 -1.53
C ALA A 166 5.86 -16.74 -2.77
N VAL A 167 7.02 -17.11 -3.31
CA VAL A 167 7.12 -18.09 -4.41
C VAL A 167 6.60 -19.46 -3.95
N ARG A 168 7.05 -19.96 -2.79
CA ARG A 168 6.58 -21.24 -2.24
C ARG A 168 5.08 -21.24 -2.00
N MET A 169 4.52 -20.21 -1.37
CA MET A 169 3.07 -20.09 -1.19
C MET A 169 2.31 -20.19 -2.51
N ILE A 170 2.76 -19.50 -3.55
CA ILE A 170 2.05 -19.43 -4.82
C ILE A 170 2.17 -20.72 -5.62
N TYR A 171 3.37 -21.31 -5.72
CA TYR A 171 3.68 -22.40 -6.64
C TYR A 171 3.73 -23.77 -5.99
N ASP A 172 4.22 -23.88 -4.74
CA ASP A 172 4.31 -25.15 -4.02
C ASP A 172 3.06 -25.41 -3.20
N ASP A 173 2.65 -24.45 -2.37
CA ASP A 173 1.44 -24.53 -1.55
C ASP A 173 0.16 -24.28 -2.35
N LYS A 174 0.26 -23.62 -3.53
CA LYS A 174 -0.85 -23.36 -4.45
C LYS A 174 -2.01 -22.61 -3.81
N VAL A 175 -1.68 -21.57 -3.04
CA VAL A 175 -2.68 -20.75 -2.35
C VAL A 175 -3.58 -19.98 -3.33
N TRP A 176 -4.84 -19.76 -2.96
CA TRP A 176 -5.81 -19.01 -3.75
C TRP A 176 -5.67 -17.49 -3.62
N ALA A 177 -5.16 -17.04 -2.47
CA ALA A 177 -4.82 -15.67 -2.20
C ALA A 177 -3.70 -15.62 -1.16
N MET A 178 -2.99 -14.51 -1.08
CA MET A 178 -2.01 -14.22 -0.02
C MET A 178 -2.53 -13.15 0.92
N PHE A 179 -2.14 -13.23 2.18
CA PHE A 179 -2.44 -12.28 3.22
C PHE A 179 -1.16 -11.89 3.99
N GLY A 180 -0.99 -10.61 4.23
CA GLY A 180 0.16 -10.07 4.98
C GLY A 180 0.95 -9.06 4.14
N SER A 181 2.05 -8.52 4.62
CA SER A 181 2.69 -8.65 5.94
C SER A 181 2.42 -7.41 6.81
N ILE A 182 2.90 -7.43 8.08
CA ILE A 182 2.99 -6.20 8.90
C ILE A 182 4.02 -5.25 8.27
N SER A 183 5.13 -5.80 7.81
CA SER A 183 6.19 -5.05 7.15
C SER A 183 5.75 -4.54 5.79
N SER A 184 5.82 -3.22 5.59
CA SER A 184 5.59 -2.60 4.28
C SER A 184 6.61 -3.06 3.24
N GLU A 185 7.81 -3.42 3.65
CA GLU A 185 8.85 -3.93 2.76
C GLU A 185 8.50 -5.31 2.22
N SER A 186 8.15 -6.23 3.10
CA SER A 186 7.74 -7.58 2.73
C SER A 186 6.45 -7.58 1.91
N THR A 187 5.51 -6.69 2.23
CA THR A 187 4.29 -6.51 1.42
C THR A 187 4.64 -6.04 0.00
N HIS A 188 5.61 -5.15 -0.18
CA HIS A 188 6.08 -4.76 -1.51
C HIS A 188 6.75 -5.91 -2.28
N ILE A 189 7.50 -6.75 -1.59
CA ILE A 189 8.12 -7.94 -2.19
C ILE A 189 7.03 -8.93 -2.64
N ALA A 190 6.10 -9.26 -1.73
CA ALA A 190 4.97 -10.13 -2.03
C ALA A 190 4.14 -9.59 -3.21
N LEU A 191 3.88 -8.28 -3.24
CA LEU A 191 3.09 -7.63 -4.30
C LEU A 191 3.68 -7.86 -5.69
N ARG A 192 5.00 -7.84 -5.85
CA ARG A 192 5.65 -8.09 -7.14
C ARG A 192 5.42 -9.50 -7.66
N LEU A 193 5.47 -10.45 -6.74
CA LEU A 193 5.28 -11.86 -7.07
C LEU A 193 3.81 -12.16 -7.33
N THR A 194 2.91 -11.65 -6.50
CA THR A 194 1.47 -11.79 -6.70
C THR A 194 0.99 -11.13 -7.97
N LEU A 195 1.57 -9.99 -8.36
CA LEU A 195 1.33 -9.36 -9.66
C LEU A 195 1.68 -10.29 -10.83
N LYS A 196 2.88 -10.89 -10.80
CA LYS A 196 3.34 -11.79 -11.87
C LYS A 196 2.60 -13.13 -11.89
N ALA A 197 2.21 -13.62 -10.72
CA ALA A 197 1.48 -14.87 -10.57
C ALA A 197 -0.04 -14.69 -10.61
N GLU A 198 -0.51 -13.48 -10.86
CA GLU A 198 -1.95 -13.15 -10.90
C GLU A 198 -2.71 -13.70 -9.69
N THR A 199 -2.18 -13.38 -8.49
CA THR A 199 -2.70 -13.87 -7.21
C THR A 199 -3.16 -12.69 -6.35
N PRO A 200 -4.39 -12.67 -5.80
CA PRO A 200 -4.81 -11.61 -4.89
C PRO A 200 -3.92 -11.52 -3.64
N LEU A 201 -3.48 -10.32 -3.30
CA LEU A 201 -2.79 -10.00 -2.06
C LEU A 201 -3.69 -9.10 -1.21
N VAL A 202 -4.12 -9.60 -0.07
CA VAL A 202 -4.93 -8.83 0.88
C VAL A 202 -4.09 -8.38 2.07
N ASN A 203 -4.39 -7.21 2.61
CA ASN A 203 -3.59 -6.58 3.65
C ASN A 203 -4.45 -5.91 4.72
N SER A 204 -4.00 -5.97 5.97
CA SER A 204 -4.66 -5.33 7.12
C SER A 204 -3.70 -4.56 8.03
N ALA A 205 -2.41 -4.47 7.67
CA ALA A 205 -1.39 -3.94 8.58
C ALA A 205 -0.37 -3.01 7.92
N SER A 206 0.09 -3.32 6.72
CA SER A 206 1.04 -2.47 5.98
C SER A 206 0.35 -1.21 5.47
N THR A 207 0.89 -0.05 5.79
CA THR A 207 0.28 1.27 5.50
C THR A 207 1.05 2.12 4.50
N ASP A 208 2.12 1.60 3.89
CA ASP A 208 2.88 2.32 2.88
C ASP A 208 1.99 2.74 1.70
N PRO A 209 1.76 4.03 1.49
CA PRO A 209 0.83 4.51 0.47
C PRO A 209 1.30 4.21 -0.95
N THR A 210 2.59 3.92 -1.15
CA THR A 210 3.11 3.54 -2.47
C THR A 210 2.64 2.16 -2.93
N ILE A 211 2.07 1.33 -2.05
CA ILE A 211 1.51 0.04 -2.43
C ILE A 211 0.19 0.22 -3.20
N PRO A 212 -0.87 0.82 -2.64
CA PRO A 212 -2.12 1.02 -3.38
C PRO A 212 -2.01 2.10 -4.47
N GLU A 213 -1.14 3.11 -4.32
CA GLU A 213 -0.98 4.20 -5.28
C GLU A 213 -0.37 3.76 -6.61
N THR A 214 0.32 2.62 -6.66
CA THR A 214 0.80 2.05 -7.92
C THR A 214 -0.30 1.42 -8.77
N ILE A 215 -1.50 1.28 -8.21
CA ILE A 215 -2.71 0.77 -8.89
C ILE A 215 -2.50 -0.63 -9.46
N ILE A 216 -1.76 -1.44 -8.74
CA ILE A 216 -1.61 -2.85 -9.08
C ILE A 216 -2.94 -3.56 -8.81
N PRO A 217 -3.53 -4.21 -9.81
CA PRO A 217 -4.90 -4.72 -9.72
C PRO A 217 -5.05 -5.95 -8.82
N TRP A 218 -4.03 -6.30 -8.06
CA TRP A 218 -3.96 -7.50 -7.21
C TRP A 218 -3.85 -7.19 -5.72
N PHE A 219 -3.91 -5.91 -5.33
CA PHE A 219 -3.75 -5.49 -3.93
C PHE A 219 -5.05 -4.92 -3.34
N PHE A 220 -5.38 -5.35 -2.13
CA PHE A 220 -6.61 -4.97 -1.40
C PHE A 220 -6.27 -4.73 0.07
N THR A 221 -6.71 -3.61 0.65
CA THR A 221 -6.36 -3.28 2.03
C THR A 221 -7.52 -2.69 2.81
N VAL A 222 -7.70 -3.20 4.04
CA VAL A 222 -8.71 -2.69 4.98
C VAL A 222 -8.17 -1.63 5.93
N ILE A 223 -6.86 -1.48 6.05
CA ILE A 223 -6.26 -0.42 6.86
C ILE A 223 -6.08 0.85 6.02
N GLN A 224 -6.35 1.99 6.62
CA GLN A 224 -6.07 3.29 6.00
C GLN A 224 -4.55 3.51 5.89
N ASP A 225 -4.10 3.90 4.71
CA ASP A 225 -2.69 4.11 4.43
C ASP A 225 -2.12 5.36 5.13
N ASP A 226 -0.80 5.50 5.10
CA ASP A 226 -0.11 6.62 5.72
C ASP A 226 -0.42 7.98 5.07
N ARG A 227 -1.02 7.99 3.87
CA ARG A 227 -1.54 9.21 3.27
C ARG A 227 -2.75 9.70 4.06
N VAL A 228 -3.74 8.80 4.28
CA VAL A 228 -4.93 9.10 5.08
C VAL A 228 -4.51 9.54 6.48
N GLN A 229 -3.57 8.83 7.09
CA GLN A 229 -3.08 9.13 8.44
C GLN A 229 -2.34 10.47 8.50
N GLY A 230 -1.38 10.68 7.60
CA GLY A 230 -0.55 11.89 7.59
C GLY A 230 -1.35 13.16 7.30
N TYR A 231 -2.30 13.11 6.37
CA TYR A 231 -3.16 14.25 6.07
C TYR A 231 -4.14 14.55 7.21
N THR A 232 -4.72 13.52 7.80
CA THR A 232 -5.60 13.66 8.97
C THR A 232 -4.86 14.33 10.13
N LEU A 233 -3.67 13.83 10.43
CA LEU A 233 -2.85 14.33 11.53
C LEU A 233 -2.38 15.77 11.27
N ALA A 234 -1.93 16.08 10.04
CA ALA A 234 -1.51 17.42 9.67
C ALA A 234 -2.67 18.43 9.82
N ARG A 235 -3.86 18.09 9.35
CA ARG A 235 -5.04 18.93 9.52
C ARG A 235 -5.34 19.17 11.01
N HIS A 236 -5.35 18.11 11.80
CA HIS A 236 -5.58 18.22 13.25
C HIS A 236 -4.58 19.18 13.90
N ILE A 237 -3.29 18.99 13.64
CA ILE A 237 -2.21 19.79 14.26
C ILE A 237 -2.25 21.25 13.78
N TYR A 238 -2.32 21.49 12.47
CA TYR A 238 -2.17 22.84 11.92
C TYR A 238 -3.48 23.63 11.86
N THR A 239 -4.60 22.98 11.55
CA THR A 239 -5.88 23.66 11.34
C THR A 239 -6.75 23.68 12.59
N GLU A 240 -6.86 22.54 13.31
CA GLU A 240 -7.74 22.46 14.47
C GLU A 240 -7.06 23.00 15.73
N LEU A 241 -5.79 22.61 15.98
CA LEU A 241 -5.03 23.05 17.14
C LEU A 241 -4.24 24.34 16.91
N GLY A 242 -4.01 24.73 15.65
CA GLY A 242 -3.37 25.99 15.28
C GLY A 242 -1.84 26.01 15.49
N PHE A 243 -1.19 24.87 15.69
CA PHE A 243 0.26 24.80 15.75
C PHE A 243 0.87 25.16 14.39
N LYS A 244 2.11 25.66 14.38
CA LYS A 244 2.75 26.14 13.15
C LYS A 244 4.12 25.52 12.93
N ARG A 245 4.82 25.18 13.99
CA ARG A 245 6.19 24.69 13.94
C ARG A 245 6.23 23.26 14.46
N VAL A 246 6.38 22.31 13.57
CA VAL A 246 6.33 20.87 13.89
C VAL A 246 7.64 20.20 13.52
N ALA A 247 8.14 19.38 14.44
CA ALA A 247 9.23 18.44 14.18
C ALA A 247 8.68 17.03 13.91
N ILE A 248 9.48 16.23 13.22
CA ILE A 248 9.27 14.79 13.09
C ILE A 248 10.41 14.06 13.79
N LEU A 249 10.06 13.02 14.57
CA LEU A 249 10.98 12.02 15.08
C LEU A 249 10.49 10.65 14.67
N ARG A 250 11.27 9.93 13.85
CA ARG A 250 10.86 8.66 13.26
C ARG A 250 11.89 7.56 13.38
N VAL A 251 11.42 6.32 13.36
CA VAL A 251 12.30 5.17 13.15
C VAL A 251 12.89 5.19 11.74
N ASN A 252 14.15 4.74 11.59
CA ASN A 252 14.85 4.75 10.30
C ASN A 252 14.73 3.43 9.56
N ASP A 253 13.52 2.94 9.42
CA ASP A 253 13.14 1.82 8.56
C ASP A 253 12.26 2.29 7.39
N ARG A 254 11.68 1.34 6.63
CA ARG A 254 10.78 1.68 5.54
C ARG A 254 9.49 2.35 6.05
N TYR A 255 8.89 1.82 7.13
CA TYR A 255 7.66 2.38 7.70
C TYR A 255 7.85 3.85 8.10
N GLY A 256 8.91 4.15 8.87
CA GLY A 256 9.20 5.52 9.29
C GLY A 256 9.51 6.46 8.13
N ARG A 257 10.27 5.98 7.11
CA ARG A 257 10.63 6.83 5.96
C ARG A 257 9.44 7.21 5.08
N PHE A 258 8.59 6.24 4.74
CA PHE A 258 7.49 6.45 3.79
C PHE A 258 6.27 7.06 4.45
N GLY A 259 5.97 6.71 5.71
CA GLY A 259 4.87 7.30 6.45
C GLY A 259 4.99 8.81 6.59
N VAL A 260 6.17 9.31 7.00
CA VAL A 260 6.37 10.75 7.17
C VAL A 260 6.37 11.54 5.87
N LEU A 261 6.59 10.90 4.71
CA LEU A 261 6.51 11.60 3.42
C LEU A 261 5.14 12.26 3.23
N LYS A 262 4.08 11.55 3.57
CA LYS A 262 2.71 12.05 3.40
C LYS A 262 2.35 13.13 4.41
N PHE A 263 2.84 13.01 5.64
CA PHE A 263 2.71 14.08 6.63
C PHE A 263 3.46 15.35 6.19
N ARG A 264 4.70 15.24 5.67
CA ARG A 264 5.47 16.37 5.13
C ARG A 264 4.78 17.03 3.94
N ASP A 265 4.22 16.22 3.03
CA ASP A 265 3.46 16.73 1.90
C ASP A 265 2.24 17.53 2.37
N ALA A 266 1.44 16.98 3.28
CA ALA A 266 0.30 17.66 3.87
C ALA A 266 0.70 18.96 4.59
N SER A 267 1.78 18.92 5.36
CA SER A 267 2.31 20.09 6.08
C SER A 267 2.68 21.21 5.12
N ARG A 268 3.40 20.89 4.04
CA ARG A 268 3.79 21.85 3.00
C ARG A 268 2.55 22.46 2.31
N ARG A 269 1.56 21.64 1.95
CA ARG A 269 0.31 22.08 1.29
C ARG A 269 -0.53 22.98 2.19
N LEU A 270 -0.47 22.79 3.50
CA LEU A 270 -1.11 23.67 4.49
C LEU A 270 -0.30 24.95 4.79
N GLY A 271 0.85 25.15 4.15
CA GLY A 271 1.70 26.32 4.34
C GLY A 271 2.61 26.24 5.57
N HIS A 272 2.76 25.05 6.18
CA HIS A 272 3.54 24.83 7.38
C HIS A 272 4.58 23.71 7.18
N PRO A 273 5.64 23.92 6.37
CA PRO A 273 6.65 22.90 6.15
C PRO A 273 7.27 22.45 7.47
N VAL A 274 7.54 21.17 7.60
CA VAL A 274 8.20 20.59 8.79
C VAL A 274 9.50 21.30 9.08
N VAL A 275 9.70 21.74 10.32
CA VAL A 275 10.87 22.53 10.73
C VAL A 275 12.14 21.68 10.75
N ILE A 276 12.03 20.47 11.30
CA ILE A 276 13.16 19.53 11.42
C ILE A 276 12.65 18.09 11.46
N GLU A 277 13.44 17.19 10.89
CA GLU A 277 13.22 15.75 10.97
C GLU A 277 14.44 15.10 11.62
N GLN A 278 14.21 14.35 12.68
CA GLN A 278 15.21 13.51 13.34
C GLN A 278 14.84 12.03 13.17
N LYS A 279 15.84 11.18 13.20
CA LYS A 279 15.69 9.73 13.05
C LYS A 279 16.50 8.96 14.09
N PHE A 280 16.03 7.79 14.42
CA PHE A 280 16.73 6.81 15.26
C PHE A 280 16.67 5.42 14.62
N LEU A 281 17.55 4.52 15.01
CA LEU A 281 17.59 3.15 14.46
C LEU A 281 16.62 2.24 15.21
N PRO A 282 16.07 1.19 14.56
CA PRO A 282 15.40 0.11 15.27
C PRO A 282 16.32 -0.46 16.36
N GLY A 283 15.77 -0.58 17.57
CA GLY A 283 16.53 -1.07 18.73
C GLY A 283 17.28 0.01 19.54
N ASP A 284 17.30 1.26 19.09
CA ASP A 284 17.84 2.35 19.91
C ASP A 284 17.03 2.50 21.20
N THR A 285 17.75 2.61 22.32
CA THR A 285 17.16 2.79 23.67
C THR A 285 17.35 4.20 24.22
N ASP A 286 18.06 5.05 23.51
CA ASP A 286 18.31 6.44 23.88
C ASP A 286 18.25 7.36 22.67
N VAL A 287 17.36 8.37 22.73
CA VAL A 287 17.16 9.38 21.68
C VAL A 287 17.29 10.81 22.23
N ARG A 288 17.89 10.99 23.41
CA ARG A 288 18.04 12.31 24.05
C ARG A 288 18.78 13.30 23.16
N ARG A 289 19.75 12.84 22.37
CA ARG A 289 20.45 13.68 21.41
C ARG A 289 19.50 14.24 20.34
N GLN A 290 18.64 13.41 19.79
CA GLN A 290 17.64 13.82 18.81
C GLN A 290 16.61 14.77 19.42
N LEU A 291 16.19 14.46 20.65
CA LEU A 291 15.26 15.32 21.40
C LEU A 291 15.87 16.69 21.70
N GLN A 292 17.15 16.78 22.06
CA GLN A 292 17.82 18.06 22.27
C GLN A 292 17.86 18.91 21.00
N VAL A 293 18.15 18.31 19.85
CA VAL A 293 18.12 19.00 18.55
C VAL A 293 16.73 19.53 18.22
N ILE A 294 15.68 18.76 18.56
CA ILE A 294 14.28 19.18 18.40
C ILE A 294 13.96 20.35 19.33
N GLU A 295 14.38 20.29 20.60
CA GLU A 295 14.16 21.36 21.59
C GLU A 295 14.81 22.66 21.14
N ASP A 296 16.07 22.60 20.69
CA ASP A 296 16.83 23.76 20.19
C ASP A 296 16.15 24.39 18.95
N SER A 297 15.37 23.62 18.20
CA SER A 297 14.62 24.07 17.02
C SER A 297 13.35 24.85 17.38
N ARG A 298 12.96 24.92 18.65
CA ARG A 298 11.83 25.68 19.18
C ARG A 298 10.52 25.37 18.44
N VAL A 299 10.17 24.09 18.35
CA VAL A 299 8.94 23.63 17.76
C VAL A 299 7.78 23.61 18.75
N ASP A 300 6.55 23.73 18.24
CA ASP A 300 5.33 23.68 19.04
C ASP A 300 4.90 22.24 19.33
N ALA A 301 5.17 21.34 18.38
CA ALA A 301 4.73 19.96 18.44
C ALA A 301 5.72 19.00 17.76
N ILE A 302 5.64 17.73 18.13
CA ILE A 302 6.45 16.63 17.60
C ILE A 302 5.53 15.55 17.05
N VAL A 303 5.79 15.07 15.84
CA VAL A 303 5.10 13.92 15.25
C VAL A 303 6.02 12.71 15.31
N LEU A 304 5.52 11.63 15.90
CA LEU A 304 6.21 10.35 15.99
C LEU A 304 5.70 9.40 14.89
N TRP A 305 6.64 8.76 14.20
CA TRP A 305 6.33 7.69 13.27
C TRP A 305 7.17 6.46 13.59
N THR A 306 6.64 5.61 14.44
CA THR A 306 7.29 4.44 15.03
C THR A 306 6.26 3.53 15.72
N ASP A 307 6.70 2.61 16.56
CA ASP A 307 5.85 1.70 17.32
C ASP A 307 5.68 2.12 18.80
N ILE A 308 4.82 1.40 19.52
CA ILE A 308 4.49 1.69 20.93
C ILE A 308 5.74 1.70 21.83
N GLY A 309 6.62 0.69 21.72
CA GLY A 309 7.80 0.61 22.59
C GLY A 309 8.72 1.82 22.49
N PRO A 310 9.20 2.17 21.30
CA PRO A 310 9.97 3.39 21.09
C PRO A 310 9.18 4.67 21.47
N THR A 311 7.87 4.73 21.19
CA THR A 311 7.04 5.88 21.63
C THR A 311 7.08 6.05 23.15
N ALA A 312 6.89 4.98 23.90
CA ALA A 312 6.95 5.02 25.35
C ALA A 312 8.33 5.47 25.86
N MET A 313 9.42 5.00 25.23
CA MET A 313 10.77 5.45 25.54
C MET A 313 10.94 6.95 25.27
N ILE A 314 10.51 7.43 24.10
CA ILE A 314 10.62 8.84 23.71
C ILE A 314 9.86 9.72 24.71
N LEU A 315 8.62 9.39 25.06
CA LEU A 315 7.81 10.17 25.99
C LEU A 315 8.44 10.25 27.37
N ARG A 316 9.00 9.16 27.90
CA ARG A 316 9.74 9.17 29.17
C ARG A 316 10.98 10.06 29.11
N GLN A 317 11.78 9.96 28.03
CA GLN A 317 12.97 10.79 27.87
C GLN A 317 12.63 12.28 27.71
N MET A 318 11.53 12.60 27.01
CA MET A 318 11.01 13.98 26.96
C MET A 318 10.62 14.49 28.36
N GLN A 319 9.96 13.66 29.16
CA GLN A 319 9.60 14.01 30.54
C GLN A 319 10.85 14.24 31.40
N GLU A 320 11.86 13.39 31.31
CA GLU A 320 13.15 13.56 32.01
C GLU A 320 13.89 14.83 31.60
N LEU A 321 13.83 15.21 30.32
CA LEU A 321 14.41 16.44 29.80
C LEU A 321 13.55 17.68 30.09
N GLY A 322 12.36 17.52 30.66
CA GLY A 322 11.45 18.62 30.95
C GLY A 322 10.80 19.25 29.72
N MET A 323 10.83 18.59 28.57
CA MET A 323 10.23 19.05 27.32
C MET A 323 8.69 19.17 27.44
N LYS A 324 8.10 20.18 26.79
CA LYS A 324 6.67 20.53 26.93
C LYS A 324 5.89 20.49 25.60
N GLN A 325 6.56 20.16 24.51
CA GLN A 325 5.93 20.05 23.19
C GLN A 325 4.81 19.01 23.21
N ARG A 326 3.70 19.32 22.55
CA ARG A 326 2.64 18.34 22.31
C ARG A 326 3.18 17.25 21.37
N VAL A 327 2.80 16.02 21.64
CA VAL A 327 3.29 14.86 20.88
C VAL A 327 2.12 14.16 20.20
N PHE A 328 2.30 13.88 18.91
CA PHE A 328 1.32 13.23 18.05
C PHE A 328 1.95 12.01 17.38
N GLY A 329 1.13 11.04 16.97
CA GLY A 329 1.67 9.85 16.34
C GLY A 329 0.75 9.17 15.34
N SER A 330 1.30 8.17 14.64
CA SER A 330 0.57 7.24 13.78
C SER A 330 -0.21 6.21 14.61
N HIS A 331 -1.05 5.41 13.95
CA HIS A 331 -1.84 4.36 14.60
C HIS A 331 -1.01 3.31 15.36
N ARG A 332 0.25 3.10 14.98
CA ARG A 332 1.15 2.12 15.63
C ARG A 332 1.78 2.64 16.91
N THR A 333 1.58 3.90 17.25
CA THR A 333 2.19 4.54 18.44
C THR A 333 1.33 4.47 19.69
N ILE A 334 0.06 4.05 19.59
CA ILE A 334 -0.93 4.14 20.67
C ILE A 334 -1.68 2.83 20.90
N GLY A 335 -1.97 2.53 22.14
CA GLY A 335 -2.69 1.35 22.62
C GLY A 335 -2.50 1.20 24.13
N ASP A 336 -3.17 0.23 24.75
CA ASP A 336 -3.09 -0.03 26.19
C ASP A 336 -1.64 -0.28 26.66
N GLU A 337 -0.79 -0.86 25.81
CA GLU A 337 0.63 -1.04 26.07
C GLU A 337 1.40 0.27 26.23
N LEU A 338 1.01 1.32 25.50
CA LEU A 338 1.66 2.63 25.66
C LEU A 338 1.49 3.15 27.09
N ILE A 339 0.26 3.07 27.61
CA ILE A 339 -0.04 3.51 28.98
C ILE A 339 0.76 2.70 30.00
N LYS A 340 0.82 1.37 29.83
CA LYS A 340 1.60 0.49 30.72
C LYS A 340 3.09 0.81 30.69
N GLN A 341 3.65 1.09 29.51
CA GLN A 341 5.09 1.30 29.34
C GLN A 341 5.54 2.74 29.63
N ALA A 342 4.76 3.73 29.24
CA ALA A 342 5.12 5.14 29.43
C ALA A 342 4.61 5.71 30.78
N GLY A 343 3.57 5.12 31.36
CA GLY A 343 2.95 5.63 32.58
C GLY A 343 2.48 7.08 32.42
N PRO A 344 2.76 7.94 33.43
CA PRO A 344 2.35 9.35 33.36
C PRO A 344 2.95 10.15 32.20
N ALA A 345 4.03 9.69 31.60
CA ALA A 345 4.64 10.35 30.44
C ALA A 345 3.76 10.26 29.17
N ALA A 346 2.79 9.34 29.14
CA ALA A 346 1.84 9.22 28.02
C ALA A 346 0.72 10.29 28.07
N GLU A 347 0.53 10.99 29.19
CA GLU A 347 -0.58 11.93 29.35
C GLU A 347 -0.53 13.03 28.29
N GLY A 348 -1.66 13.27 27.62
CA GLY A 348 -1.80 14.25 26.55
C GLY A 348 -1.24 13.82 25.21
N PHE A 349 -0.74 12.58 25.06
CA PHE A 349 -0.35 12.03 23.76
C PHE A 349 -1.58 11.78 22.89
N GLU A 350 -1.48 12.15 21.62
CA GLU A 350 -2.55 11.96 20.65
C GLU A 350 -2.03 11.20 19.42
N ALA A 351 -2.85 10.32 18.87
CA ALA A 351 -2.52 9.60 17.64
C ALA A 351 -3.76 9.35 16.79
N VAL A 352 -3.58 9.17 15.49
CA VAL A 352 -4.64 8.66 14.64
C VAL A 352 -4.84 7.17 14.90
N TYR A 353 -6.09 6.68 14.76
CA TYR A 353 -6.40 5.27 14.96
C TYR A 353 -7.49 4.82 13.95
N PRO A 354 -7.47 3.57 13.49
CA PRO A 354 -8.37 3.13 12.42
C PRO A 354 -9.84 3.04 12.82
N TYR A 355 -10.16 2.82 14.09
CA TYR A 355 -11.51 2.68 14.59
C TYR A 355 -11.59 3.02 16.09
N ASP A 356 -12.79 3.05 16.66
CA ASP A 356 -13.01 3.23 18.09
C ASP A 356 -13.21 1.86 18.78
N PRO A 357 -12.22 1.35 19.54
CA PRO A 357 -12.36 0.07 20.26
C PRO A 357 -13.27 0.15 21.49
N THR A 358 -13.72 1.35 21.90
CA THR A 358 -14.63 1.55 23.05
C THR A 358 -16.11 1.57 22.65
N ARG A 359 -16.39 1.47 21.35
CA ARG A 359 -17.77 1.52 20.84
C ARG A 359 -18.66 0.40 21.35
N SER A 360 -19.97 0.65 21.40
CA SER A 360 -20.99 -0.27 21.86
C SER A 360 -21.65 -1.08 20.73
N ASP A 361 -21.02 -1.17 19.54
CA ASP A 361 -21.54 -1.98 18.43
C ASP A 361 -21.60 -3.47 18.85
N PRO A 362 -22.75 -4.14 18.74
CA PRO A 362 -22.90 -5.54 19.15
C PRO A 362 -21.91 -6.50 18.47
N ARG A 363 -21.56 -6.27 17.20
CA ARG A 363 -20.59 -7.11 16.47
C ARG A 363 -19.21 -7.00 17.08
N TRP A 364 -18.80 -5.77 17.44
CA TRP A 364 -17.54 -5.52 18.11
C TRP A 364 -17.50 -6.19 19.47
N LEU A 365 -18.54 -5.99 20.29
CA LEU A 365 -18.60 -6.56 21.64
C LEU A 365 -18.56 -8.09 21.60
N GLU A 366 -19.29 -8.72 20.67
CA GLU A 366 -19.26 -10.16 20.49
C GLU A 366 -17.89 -10.67 20.03
N PHE A 367 -17.29 -10.03 19.02
CA PHE A 367 -15.95 -10.38 18.54
C PHE A 367 -14.92 -10.25 19.67
N ASN A 368 -14.92 -9.11 20.39
CA ASN A 368 -13.98 -8.86 21.48
C ASN A 368 -14.10 -9.92 22.58
N ALA A 369 -15.33 -10.26 23.00
CA ALA A 369 -15.55 -11.29 24.01
C ALA A 369 -15.06 -12.67 23.56
N ARG A 370 -15.30 -13.06 22.30
CA ARG A 370 -14.84 -14.35 21.75
C ARG A 370 -13.32 -14.38 21.59
N TYR A 371 -12.72 -13.27 21.17
CA TYR A 371 -11.27 -13.17 21.03
C TYR A 371 -10.59 -13.28 22.40
N GLU A 372 -11.05 -12.52 23.41
CA GLU A 372 -10.53 -12.54 24.76
C GLU A 372 -10.70 -13.93 25.44
N ALA A 373 -11.85 -14.57 25.25
CA ALA A 373 -12.09 -15.91 25.77
C ALA A 373 -11.12 -16.97 25.18
N ARG A 374 -10.72 -16.77 23.92
CA ARG A 374 -9.85 -17.73 23.22
C ARG A 374 -8.36 -17.48 23.45
N PHE A 375 -7.93 -16.21 23.41
CA PHE A 375 -6.51 -15.86 23.41
C PHE A 375 -6.03 -15.23 24.73
N HIS A 376 -6.95 -15.01 25.68
CA HIS A 376 -6.67 -14.41 27.00
C HIS A 376 -6.05 -13.00 26.93
N GLU A 377 -6.30 -12.30 25.83
CA GLU A 377 -5.92 -10.91 25.61
C GLU A 377 -7.02 -10.17 24.82
N LYS A 378 -7.07 -8.84 24.94
CA LYS A 378 -7.97 -8.04 24.12
C LYS A 378 -7.44 -7.93 22.69
N PRO A 379 -8.31 -7.94 21.67
CA PRO A 379 -7.87 -7.73 20.30
C PRO A 379 -7.38 -6.30 20.10
N ASP A 380 -6.23 -6.13 19.51
CA ASP A 380 -5.76 -4.87 18.97
C ASP A 380 -6.21 -4.66 17.51
N HIS A 381 -5.72 -3.59 16.89
CA HIS A 381 -6.06 -3.31 15.50
C HIS A 381 -5.46 -4.35 14.52
N PHE A 382 -4.33 -4.97 14.85
CA PHE A 382 -3.76 -6.04 14.00
C PHE A 382 -4.68 -7.26 13.97
N ALA A 383 -5.17 -7.70 15.12
CA ALA A 383 -6.09 -8.82 15.22
C ALA A 383 -7.45 -8.51 14.58
N SER A 384 -8.02 -7.36 14.90
CA SER A 384 -9.37 -6.99 14.49
C SER A 384 -9.49 -6.73 12.99
N LEU A 385 -8.53 -6.00 12.41
CA LEU A 385 -8.51 -5.75 10.98
C LEU A 385 -8.15 -7.00 10.18
N ALA A 386 -7.32 -7.90 10.74
CA ALA A 386 -7.05 -9.19 10.11
C ALA A 386 -8.28 -10.09 10.06
N TYR A 387 -9.09 -10.08 11.12
CA TYR A 387 -10.37 -10.78 11.11
C TYR A 387 -11.29 -10.23 10.00
N ASP A 388 -11.49 -8.92 9.93
CA ASP A 388 -12.35 -8.30 8.91
C ASP A 388 -11.81 -8.56 7.49
N GLN A 389 -10.50 -8.45 7.27
CA GLN A 389 -9.88 -8.71 5.98
C GLN A 389 -10.06 -10.17 5.55
N MET A 390 -9.92 -11.12 6.49
CA MET A 390 -10.15 -12.52 6.18
C MET A 390 -11.62 -12.80 5.87
N GLN A 391 -12.56 -12.21 6.59
CA GLN A 391 -14.00 -12.33 6.29
C GLN A 391 -14.32 -11.80 4.87
N ILE A 392 -13.73 -10.66 4.49
CA ILE A 392 -13.88 -10.10 3.14
C ILE A 392 -13.32 -11.07 2.09
N LEU A 393 -12.14 -11.64 2.32
CA LEU A 393 -11.53 -12.60 1.40
C LEU A 393 -12.37 -13.88 1.26
N LEU A 394 -12.82 -14.45 2.36
CA LEU A 394 -13.67 -15.64 2.36
C LEU A 394 -14.99 -15.39 1.62
N HIS A 395 -15.58 -14.22 1.82
CA HIS A 395 -16.77 -13.80 1.07
C HIS A 395 -16.48 -13.68 -0.44
N ALA A 396 -15.35 -13.11 -0.81
CA ALA A 396 -14.96 -13.01 -2.22
C ALA A 396 -14.73 -14.40 -2.84
N ILE A 397 -14.06 -15.33 -2.14
CA ILE A 397 -13.87 -16.71 -2.59
C ILE A 397 -15.21 -17.41 -2.76
N SER A 398 -16.12 -17.30 -1.79
CA SER A 398 -17.43 -17.96 -1.86
C SER A 398 -18.27 -17.50 -3.05
N ARG A 399 -18.12 -16.23 -3.46
CA ARG A 399 -18.82 -15.66 -4.62
C ARG A 399 -18.15 -15.96 -5.95
N ALA A 400 -16.84 -15.96 -5.96
CA ALA A 400 -16.04 -16.06 -7.18
C ALA A 400 -15.75 -17.50 -7.61
N GLY A 401 -15.79 -18.44 -6.68
CA GLY A 401 -15.24 -19.76 -6.88
C GLY A 401 -13.70 -19.78 -6.77
N LEU A 402 -13.11 -20.94 -7.10
CA LEU A 402 -11.67 -21.14 -6.99
C LEU A 402 -10.97 -20.73 -8.30
N ASN A 403 -10.93 -19.44 -8.54
CA ASN A 403 -10.21 -18.83 -9.64
C ASN A 403 -9.66 -17.46 -9.19
N ARG A 404 -8.35 -17.29 -9.25
CA ARG A 404 -7.65 -16.11 -8.74
C ARG A 404 -8.13 -14.80 -9.38
N GLY A 405 -8.37 -14.81 -10.70
CA GLY A 405 -8.87 -13.65 -11.43
C GLY A 405 -10.29 -13.25 -10.99
N ARG A 406 -11.17 -14.23 -10.80
CA ARG A 406 -12.53 -13.97 -10.31
C ARG A 406 -12.59 -13.59 -8.83
N ILE A 407 -11.70 -14.16 -7.99
CA ILE A 407 -11.55 -13.72 -6.59
C ILE A 407 -11.14 -12.26 -6.55
N ARG A 408 -10.17 -11.88 -7.36
CA ARG A 408 -9.75 -10.48 -7.54
C ARG A 408 -10.94 -9.60 -7.93
N ASP A 409 -11.73 -10.01 -8.93
CA ASP A 409 -12.88 -9.24 -9.40
C ASP A 409 -13.97 -9.11 -8.31
N ALA A 410 -14.19 -10.16 -7.53
CA ALA A 410 -15.12 -10.12 -6.41
C ALA A 410 -14.66 -9.14 -5.31
N LEU A 411 -13.35 -9.09 -5.04
CA LEU A 411 -12.76 -8.13 -4.10
C LEU A 411 -12.90 -6.69 -4.60
N THR A 412 -12.60 -6.42 -5.88
CA THR A 412 -12.72 -5.07 -6.46
C THR A 412 -14.15 -4.55 -6.52
N GLY A 413 -15.13 -5.44 -6.46
CA GLY A 413 -16.55 -5.08 -6.45
C GLY A 413 -17.10 -4.67 -5.08
N ILE A 414 -16.29 -4.71 -4.04
CA ILE A 414 -16.71 -4.32 -2.68
C ILE A 414 -16.44 -2.82 -2.51
N GLU A 415 -17.49 -2.01 -2.52
CA GLU A 415 -17.40 -0.56 -2.28
C GLU A 415 -17.54 -0.22 -0.79
N ASN A 416 -18.39 -0.96 -0.09
CA ASN A 416 -18.65 -0.75 1.34
C ASN A 416 -18.67 -2.09 2.06
N TYR A 417 -18.14 -2.12 3.27
CA TYR A 417 -18.18 -3.29 4.13
C TYR A 417 -18.35 -2.87 5.58
N ARG A 418 -19.22 -3.57 6.30
CA ARG A 418 -19.41 -3.36 7.73
C ARG A 418 -18.81 -4.53 8.50
N GLY A 419 -17.60 -4.32 8.98
CA GLY A 419 -16.83 -5.28 9.77
C GLY A 419 -17.06 -5.15 11.28
N VAL A 420 -16.30 -5.93 12.03
CA VAL A 420 -16.22 -5.78 13.50
C VAL A 420 -15.51 -4.48 13.87
N THR A 421 -14.62 -3.98 13.04
CA THR A 421 -13.94 -2.70 13.23
C THR A 421 -14.77 -1.48 12.83
N GLY A 422 -15.97 -1.68 12.24
CA GLY A 422 -16.90 -0.63 11.82
C GLY A 422 -17.12 -0.58 10.31
N ASP A 423 -17.59 0.57 9.85
CA ASP A 423 -17.87 0.78 8.43
C ASP A 423 -16.58 1.10 7.67
N MET A 424 -16.31 0.35 6.61
CA MET A 424 -15.22 0.56 5.67
C MET A 424 -15.76 1.02 4.33
N VAL A 425 -15.02 1.89 3.67
CA VAL A 425 -15.33 2.39 2.33
C VAL A 425 -14.10 2.19 1.47
N PHE A 426 -14.26 1.53 0.34
CA PHE A 426 -13.15 1.25 -0.57
C PHE A 426 -13.22 2.14 -1.80
N ASP A 427 -12.09 2.76 -2.12
CA ASP A 427 -11.93 3.46 -3.38
C ASP A 427 -11.73 2.48 -4.55
N PRO A 428 -11.74 2.95 -5.80
CA PRO A 428 -11.48 2.09 -6.96
C PRO A 428 -10.12 1.38 -6.95
N ASN A 429 -9.16 1.84 -6.14
CA ASN A 429 -7.86 1.17 -5.93
C ASN A 429 -7.90 0.14 -4.81
N CYS A 430 -9.11 -0.16 -4.29
CA CYS A 430 -9.35 -1.17 -3.26
C CYS A 430 -8.62 -0.89 -1.94
N LYS A 431 -8.42 0.38 -1.60
CA LYS A 431 -7.94 0.82 -0.30
C LYS A 431 -9.10 1.37 0.54
N ASN A 432 -9.05 1.12 1.83
CA ASN A 432 -9.99 1.70 2.77
C ASN A 432 -9.70 3.19 2.97
N ILE A 433 -10.72 4.00 2.70
CA ILE A 433 -10.68 5.47 2.80
C ILE A 433 -11.66 6.00 3.86
N ALA A 434 -12.20 5.13 4.72
CA ALA A 434 -13.05 5.55 5.83
C ALA A 434 -12.27 6.50 6.77
N PRO A 435 -12.96 7.49 7.38
CA PRO A 435 -12.34 8.43 8.31
C PRO A 435 -11.70 7.72 9.50
N LEU A 436 -10.56 8.24 9.93
CA LEU A 436 -9.86 7.81 11.12
C LEU A 436 -10.50 8.40 12.40
N PHE A 437 -10.08 7.86 13.52
CA PHE A 437 -10.34 8.39 14.85
C PHE A 437 -9.08 9.07 15.40
N LEU A 438 -9.25 10.05 16.27
CA LEU A 438 -8.20 10.57 17.10
C LEU A 438 -8.27 9.84 18.44
N ALA A 439 -7.19 9.18 18.79
CA ALA A 439 -6.99 8.55 20.10
C ALA A 439 -6.19 9.51 20.97
N HIS A 440 -6.70 9.84 22.15
CA HIS A 440 -6.11 10.79 23.09
C HIS A 440 -5.91 10.12 24.45
N VAL A 441 -4.71 10.18 24.99
CA VAL A 441 -4.43 9.70 26.36
C VAL A 441 -4.84 10.77 27.35
N HIS A 442 -5.85 10.46 28.15
CA HIS A 442 -6.36 11.35 29.17
C HIS A 442 -6.66 10.59 30.47
N ASN A 443 -6.13 11.10 31.59
CA ASN A 443 -6.28 10.47 32.92
C ASN A 443 -5.90 8.97 32.92
N GLY A 444 -4.83 8.60 32.20
CA GLY A 444 -4.35 7.23 32.10
C GLY A 444 -5.25 6.27 31.30
N THR A 445 -6.18 6.78 30.53
CA THR A 445 -7.04 6.03 29.61
C THR A 445 -6.96 6.59 28.18
N ILE A 446 -7.39 5.82 27.20
CA ILE A 446 -7.45 6.30 25.81
C ILE A 446 -8.88 6.62 25.45
N GLU A 447 -9.13 7.87 25.08
CA GLU A 447 -10.42 8.33 24.56
C GLU A 447 -10.34 8.42 23.04
N TYR A 448 -11.41 8.01 22.36
CA TYR A 448 -11.48 8.00 20.90
C TYR A 448 -12.53 8.97 20.39
N ARG A 449 -12.13 9.85 19.49
CA ARG A 449 -13.02 10.81 18.84
C ARG A 449 -12.97 10.61 17.33
N ARG A 450 -14.12 10.36 16.73
CA ARG A 450 -14.21 10.30 15.26
C ARG A 450 -13.82 11.65 14.65
N ILE A 451 -12.95 11.62 13.68
CA ILE A 451 -12.56 12.81 12.95
C ILE A 451 -13.59 13.05 11.85
N THR A 452 -14.32 14.17 11.99
CA THR A 452 -15.24 14.60 10.95
C THR A 452 -14.41 15.32 9.90
N MET A 453 -14.27 14.72 8.72
CA MET A 453 -13.57 15.36 7.63
C MET A 453 -14.58 15.95 6.64
N GLU A 454 -14.39 17.22 6.30
CA GLU A 454 -15.05 17.76 5.13
C GLU A 454 -14.49 17.05 3.90
N ARG A 455 -15.36 16.72 2.99
CA ARG A 455 -15.13 15.82 1.85
C ARG A 455 -13.87 16.10 1.06
N PRO A 456 -13.14 15.06 0.67
CA PRO A 456 -12.26 15.17 -0.47
C PRO A 456 -13.10 15.09 -1.75
N TYR A 457 -12.81 15.98 -2.66
CA TYR A 457 -13.14 15.75 -4.06
C TYR A 457 -11.89 15.20 -4.75
N ALA A 458 -11.98 13.96 -5.15
CA ALA A 458 -11.27 13.59 -6.33
C ALA A 458 -11.92 14.40 -7.49
N ARG A 459 -11.26 15.36 -8.05
CA ARG A 459 -11.58 15.77 -9.38
C ARG A 459 -11.04 14.71 -10.30
N VAL A 460 -11.93 13.85 -10.72
CA VAL A 460 -11.72 13.11 -11.95
C VAL A 460 -11.69 14.18 -13.03
N GLY A 461 -10.56 14.37 -13.72
CA GLY A 461 -10.52 15.18 -14.93
C GLY A 461 -11.58 14.67 -15.89
N GLU A 462 -11.99 15.45 -16.85
CA GLU A 462 -12.99 15.07 -17.85
C GLU A 462 -12.70 13.74 -18.57
N ASN A 463 -11.47 13.23 -18.44
CA ASN A 463 -10.98 11.98 -19.02
C ASN A 463 -10.74 10.83 -18.00
N GLY A 464 -11.22 10.96 -16.77
CA GLY A 464 -11.36 9.82 -15.86
C GLY A 464 -10.13 9.40 -15.05
N VAL A 465 -8.92 9.85 -15.33
CA VAL A 465 -7.71 9.31 -14.67
C VAL A 465 -6.78 10.44 -14.21
N GLN A 466 -6.66 10.63 -12.91
CA GLN A 466 -5.64 11.52 -12.36
C GLN A 466 -4.77 10.80 -11.34
N TYR A 467 -3.47 10.85 -11.56
CA TYR A 467 -2.49 10.30 -10.65
C TYR A 467 -2.21 11.26 -9.48
N SER A 468 -2.19 10.73 -8.27
CA SER A 468 -1.94 11.48 -7.04
C SER A 468 -0.58 11.16 -6.40
N GLY A 469 0.33 10.59 -7.15
CA GLY A 469 1.68 10.28 -6.68
C GLY A 469 2.48 11.53 -6.29
N PRO A 470 3.69 11.35 -5.76
CA PRO A 470 4.53 12.47 -5.39
C PRO A 470 4.84 13.32 -6.62
N GLU A 471 4.45 14.57 -6.59
CA GLU A 471 5.01 15.55 -7.50
C GLU A 471 6.52 15.57 -7.30
N LEU A 472 7.29 15.50 -8.38
CA LEU A 472 8.68 15.86 -8.29
C LEU A 472 8.73 17.32 -7.87
N PRO A 473 9.63 17.71 -6.93
CA PRO A 473 9.82 19.11 -6.64
C PRO A 473 10.12 19.86 -7.95
N ASP A 474 9.58 21.07 -8.09
CA ASP A 474 9.86 21.99 -9.20
C ASP A 474 11.35 22.35 -9.35
N GLU A 475 12.20 21.72 -8.57
CA GLU A 475 13.65 21.92 -8.51
C GLU A 475 14.43 21.36 -9.70
N ALA A 476 13.78 20.82 -10.71
CA ALA A 476 14.46 20.50 -11.98
C ALA A 476 14.80 21.79 -12.77
N ALA A 477 15.40 22.76 -12.11
CA ALA A 477 16.08 23.90 -12.74
C ALA A 477 17.41 23.48 -13.39
N GLY A 478 17.51 22.20 -13.83
CA GLY A 478 18.69 21.60 -14.42
C GLY A 478 18.36 20.77 -15.65
N ASP A 479 19.34 20.02 -16.11
CA ASP A 479 19.19 19.12 -17.25
C ASP A 479 18.09 18.08 -16.99
N LEU A 480 17.15 17.94 -17.94
CA LEU A 480 16.09 16.95 -17.91
C LEU A 480 16.70 15.59 -18.29
N LYS A 481 16.75 14.65 -17.36
CA LYS A 481 17.44 13.39 -17.53
C LYS A 481 16.49 12.25 -17.90
N ILE A 482 16.84 11.46 -18.92
CA ILE A 482 16.18 10.19 -19.27
C ILE A 482 17.19 9.07 -19.08
N GLY A 483 16.83 8.03 -18.32
CA GLY A 483 17.66 6.83 -18.18
C GLY A 483 17.46 5.88 -19.36
N VAL A 484 18.53 5.37 -19.94
CA VAL A 484 18.53 4.32 -20.96
C VAL A 484 19.12 3.07 -20.32
N PHE A 485 18.27 2.08 -20.08
CA PHE A 485 18.59 0.89 -19.32
C PHE A 485 18.56 -0.37 -20.18
N GLY A 486 19.67 -1.09 -20.21
CA GLY A 486 19.77 -2.33 -20.96
C GLY A 486 21.17 -2.63 -21.48
N PRO A 487 21.31 -3.73 -22.22
CA PRO A 487 22.58 -4.08 -22.86
C PRO A 487 23.00 -3.00 -23.85
N HIS A 488 24.31 -2.75 -23.92
CA HIS A 488 24.90 -1.73 -24.80
C HIS A 488 24.36 -0.30 -24.63
N ALA A 489 23.76 0.04 -23.48
CA ALA A 489 23.19 1.37 -23.22
C ALA A 489 24.23 2.48 -23.42
N ASP A 490 25.47 2.25 -22.99
CA ASP A 490 26.60 3.20 -23.16
C ASP A 490 26.90 3.50 -24.62
N GLU A 491 26.93 2.48 -25.47
CA GLU A 491 27.20 2.61 -26.89
C GLU A 491 26.07 3.35 -27.61
N LEU A 492 24.83 2.98 -27.28
CA LEU A 492 23.62 3.59 -27.86
C LEU A 492 23.48 5.07 -27.49
N VAL A 493 23.73 5.40 -26.23
CA VAL A 493 23.66 6.79 -25.74
C VAL A 493 24.73 7.65 -26.40
N ARG A 494 25.96 7.13 -26.59
CA ARG A 494 27.09 7.83 -27.23
C ARG A 494 27.08 7.80 -28.75
N SER A 495 26.12 7.11 -29.36
CA SER A 495 26.09 6.98 -30.83
C SER A 495 25.93 8.34 -31.52
N PRO A 496 26.55 8.55 -32.70
CA PRO A 496 26.40 9.80 -33.46
C PRO A 496 24.93 10.10 -33.83
N GLU A 497 24.12 9.10 -33.93
CA GLU A 497 22.70 9.18 -34.26
C GLU A 497 21.89 9.73 -33.09
N THR A 498 22.13 9.21 -31.88
CA THR A 498 21.53 9.71 -30.64
C THR A 498 22.00 11.14 -30.35
N ALA A 499 23.28 11.45 -30.52
CA ALA A 499 23.82 12.79 -30.33
C ALA A 499 23.16 13.81 -31.27
N ARG A 500 23.03 13.49 -32.57
CA ARG A 500 22.31 14.35 -33.52
C ARG A 500 20.87 14.61 -33.12
N MET A 501 20.20 13.59 -32.65
CA MET A 501 18.82 13.71 -32.18
C MET A 501 18.68 14.58 -30.93
N LEU A 502 19.54 14.37 -29.92
CA LEU A 502 19.54 15.20 -28.73
C LEU A 502 19.81 16.67 -29.06
N ASN A 503 20.77 16.94 -29.95
CA ASN A 503 21.03 18.30 -30.40
C ASN A 503 19.82 18.93 -31.09
N ALA A 504 19.07 18.18 -31.89
CA ALA A 504 17.86 18.65 -32.53
C ALA A 504 16.74 18.92 -31.50
N LEU A 505 16.56 18.04 -30.50
CA LEU A 505 15.59 18.22 -29.42
C LEU A 505 15.94 19.42 -28.52
N ASN A 506 17.22 19.62 -28.24
CA ASN A 506 17.72 20.69 -27.39
C ASN A 506 17.78 22.05 -28.09
N SER A 507 17.70 22.09 -29.43
CA SER A 507 17.67 23.36 -30.19
C SER A 507 16.45 24.24 -29.88
N THR A 508 15.43 23.69 -29.23
CA THR A 508 14.20 24.39 -28.79
C THR A 508 14.32 25.02 -27.40
N GLY A 509 15.53 25.04 -26.81
CA GLY A 509 15.78 25.67 -25.50
C GLY A 509 15.60 24.76 -24.28
N LYS A 510 15.45 23.45 -24.50
CA LYS A 510 15.41 22.45 -23.43
C LYS A 510 16.76 21.77 -23.29
N HIS A 511 17.14 21.41 -22.07
CA HIS A 511 18.38 20.69 -21.80
C HIS A 511 18.07 19.24 -21.44
N LEU A 512 17.73 18.43 -22.47
CA LEU A 512 17.53 17.00 -22.31
C LEU A 512 18.89 16.28 -22.33
N SER A 513 19.14 15.41 -21.37
CA SER A 513 20.33 14.58 -21.28
C SER A 513 19.98 13.10 -21.07
N LEU A 514 20.90 12.21 -21.45
CA LEU A 514 20.71 10.77 -21.29
C LEU A 514 21.70 10.22 -20.28
N ILE A 515 21.21 9.32 -19.42
CA ILE A 515 22.03 8.53 -18.50
C ILE A 515 22.02 7.08 -19.00
N ALA A 516 23.18 6.56 -19.37
CA ALA A 516 23.32 5.15 -19.70
C ALA A 516 23.37 4.30 -18.42
N ILE A 517 22.59 3.22 -18.39
CA ILE A 517 22.50 2.27 -17.27
C ILE A 517 22.69 0.87 -17.86
N PRO A 518 23.95 0.39 -17.99
CA PRO A 518 24.23 -0.93 -18.55
C PRO A 518 23.66 -2.06 -17.70
N SER A 519 23.07 -3.07 -18.32
CA SER A 519 22.46 -4.22 -17.64
C SER A 519 23.26 -5.52 -17.77
N GLU A 520 24.49 -5.49 -18.27
CA GLU A 520 25.36 -6.68 -18.42
C GLU A 520 25.85 -7.24 -17.07
N ALA A 521 25.70 -6.47 -16.01
CA ALA A 521 26.04 -6.91 -14.65
C ALA A 521 25.03 -7.91 -14.08
N SER A 522 25.38 -8.53 -12.96
CA SER A 522 24.44 -9.36 -12.21
C SER A 522 23.15 -8.57 -11.91
N TRP A 523 22.04 -9.29 -11.80
CA TRP A 523 20.72 -8.68 -11.54
C TRP A 523 20.72 -7.68 -10.38
N GLY A 524 21.43 -7.99 -9.27
CA GLY A 524 21.55 -7.09 -8.12
C GLY A 524 22.23 -5.77 -8.48
N LYS A 525 23.37 -5.81 -9.20
CA LYS A 525 24.06 -4.60 -9.60
C LYS A 525 23.25 -3.75 -10.58
N ALA A 526 22.58 -4.38 -11.54
CA ALA A 526 21.73 -3.67 -12.49
C ALA A 526 20.56 -2.98 -11.77
N SER A 527 19.99 -3.63 -10.75
CA SER A 527 18.96 -3.04 -9.89
C SER A 527 19.49 -1.83 -9.10
N ASP A 528 20.69 -1.93 -8.52
CA ASP A 528 21.30 -0.83 -7.76
C ASP A 528 21.59 0.37 -8.66
N ASP A 529 22.12 0.15 -9.85
CA ASP A 529 22.41 1.22 -10.81
C ASP A 529 21.13 1.89 -11.30
N LEU A 530 20.05 1.12 -11.49
CA LEU A 530 18.74 1.65 -11.83
C LEU A 530 18.14 2.47 -10.67
N VAL A 531 18.27 2.00 -9.43
CA VAL A 531 17.85 2.74 -8.22
C VAL A 531 18.61 4.05 -8.10
N LYS A 532 19.93 4.06 -8.35
CA LYS A 532 20.72 5.31 -8.35
C LYS A 532 20.23 6.29 -9.41
N ALA A 533 19.99 5.83 -10.63
CA ALA A 533 19.47 6.68 -11.69
C ALA A 533 18.13 7.34 -11.32
N VAL A 534 17.25 6.60 -10.66
CA VAL A 534 15.94 7.09 -10.27
C VAL A 534 15.97 8.03 -9.06
N TYR A 535 16.72 7.69 -8.00
CA TYR A 535 16.66 8.39 -6.72
C TYR A 535 17.81 9.36 -6.47
N GLN A 536 18.95 9.20 -7.14
CA GLN A 536 20.10 10.09 -6.97
C GLN A 536 20.27 11.02 -8.18
N GLU A 537 20.13 10.47 -9.40
CA GLU A 537 20.24 11.26 -10.62
C GLU A 537 18.90 11.89 -11.04
N HIS A 538 17.79 11.50 -10.40
CA HIS A 538 16.45 12.04 -10.61
C HIS A 538 15.97 11.97 -12.07
N VAL A 539 16.17 10.83 -12.74
CA VAL A 539 15.66 10.66 -14.11
C VAL A 539 14.14 10.83 -14.14
N LEU A 540 13.63 11.51 -15.15
CA LEU A 540 12.20 11.76 -15.35
C LEU A 540 11.49 10.54 -15.92
N ALA A 541 12.17 9.77 -16.75
CA ALA A 541 11.63 8.59 -17.40
C ALA A 541 12.76 7.59 -17.69
N LEU A 542 12.38 6.36 -17.98
CA LEU A 542 13.29 5.30 -18.37
C LEU A 542 12.95 4.77 -19.76
N ILE A 543 13.97 4.36 -20.51
CA ILE A 543 13.82 3.53 -21.72
C ILE A 543 14.51 2.20 -21.41
N ALA A 544 13.76 1.11 -21.44
CA ALA A 544 14.31 -0.23 -21.27
C ALA A 544 14.49 -0.89 -22.64
N LEU A 545 15.70 -1.39 -22.93
CA LEU A 545 16.13 -1.75 -24.28
C LEU A 545 15.80 -3.18 -24.68
N ASP A 546 15.52 -4.05 -23.73
CA ASP A 546 15.20 -5.45 -23.96
C ASP A 546 14.22 -6.01 -22.93
N ARG A 547 13.80 -7.25 -23.11
CA ARG A 547 12.84 -7.92 -22.22
C ARG A 547 13.32 -8.02 -20.78
N PRO A 548 14.54 -8.52 -20.44
CA PRO A 548 15.01 -8.60 -19.06
C PRO A 548 15.09 -7.23 -18.38
N SER A 549 15.64 -6.23 -19.06
CA SER A 549 15.72 -4.87 -18.55
C SER A 549 14.34 -4.25 -18.34
N SER A 550 13.38 -4.53 -19.23
CA SER A 550 12.00 -4.05 -19.07
C SER A 550 11.33 -4.60 -17.83
N HIS A 551 11.48 -5.89 -17.52
CA HIS A 551 10.94 -6.49 -16.30
C HIS A 551 11.61 -5.98 -15.03
N LEU A 552 12.89 -5.65 -15.08
CA LEU A 552 13.58 -5.05 -13.93
C LEU A 552 13.16 -3.58 -13.75
N ALA A 553 13.08 -2.82 -14.84
CA ALA A 553 12.61 -1.43 -14.80
C ALA A 553 11.16 -1.32 -14.31
N GLU A 554 10.29 -2.24 -14.71
CA GLU A 554 8.91 -2.36 -14.21
C GLU A 554 8.86 -2.42 -12.67
N GLN A 555 9.71 -3.23 -12.05
CA GLN A 555 9.74 -3.39 -10.60
C GLN A 555 10.15 -2.10 -9.86
N ILE A 556 10.99 -1.29 -10.48
CA ILE A 556 11.39 0.01 -9.93
C ILE A 556 10.32 1.06 -10.23
N ALA A 557 9.77 1.08 -11.44
CA ALA A 557 8.74 2.03 -11.87
C ALA A 557 7.51 2.03 -10.94
N VAL A 558 7.05 0.83 -10.56
CA VAL A 558 5.94 0.65 -9.62
C VAL A 558 6.16 1.35 -8.27
N LYS A 559 7.42 1.45 -7.82
CA LYS A 559 7.76 2.04 -6.51
C LYS A 559 8.14 3.51 -6.58
N SER A 560 8.70 3.91 -7.71
CA SER A 560 9.28 5.25 -7.90
C SER A 560 8.43 6.16 -8.75
N PHE A 561 7.33 5.62 -9.30
CA PHE A 561 6.44 6.38 -10.18
C PHE A 561 7.20 7.01 -11.36
N VAL A 562 8.05 6.23 -11.99
CA VAL A 562 8.82 6.63 -13.16
C VAL A 562 8.23 5.97 -14.39
N PRO A 563 7.77 6.73 -15.40
CA PRO A 563 7.29 6.13 -16.64
C PRO A 563 8.42 5.43 -17.38
N VAL A 564 8.15 4.23 -17.87
CA VAL A 564 9.09 3.39 -18.61
C VAL A 564 8.54 3.14 -19.99
N VAL A 565 9.33 3.46 -21.01
CA VAL A 565 9.10 3.01 -22.38
C VAL A 565 9.94 1.75 -22.60
N ALA A 566 9.27 0.61 -22.66
CA ALA A 566 9.89 -0.71 -22.78
C ALA A 566 9.94 -1.15 -24.25
N ILE A 567 11.14 -1.40 -24.77
CA ILE A 567 11.33 -1.94 -26.13
C ILE A 567 11.40 -3.47 -26.03
N ALA A 568 10.23 -4.09 -25.95
CA ALA A 568 10.11 -5.53 -25.79
C ALA A 568 8.78 -6.05 -26.32
N SER A 569 8.78 -7.25 -26.89
CA SER A 569 7.57 -7.89 -27.42
C SER A 569 6.75 -8.64 -26.38
N ASP A 570 7.22 -8.67 -25.12
CA ASP A 570 6.55 -9.41 -24.04
C ASP A 570 5.28 -8.69 -23.55
N ARG A 571 4.13 -9.27 -23.85
CA ARG A 571 2.83 -8.74 -23.41
C ARG A 571 2.60 -8.80 -21.90
N ALA A 572 3.35 -9.62 -21.17
CA ALA A 572 3.25 -9.68 -19.71
C ALA A 572 3.61 -8.36 -19.04
N LEU A 573 4.38 -7.48 -19.71
CA LEU A 573 4.71 -6.14 -19.21
C LEU A 573 3.49 -5.22 -19.07
N THR A 574 2.47 -5.42 -19.89
CA THR A 574 1.29 -4.55 -19.93
C THR A 574 -0.01 -5.28 -19.55
N SER A 575 -0.03 -6.63 -19.58
CA SER A 575 -1.22 -7.42 -19.24
C SER A 575 -1.60 -7.36 -17.75
N THR A 576 -0.65 -7.05 -16.89
CA THR A 576 -0.87 -6.90 -15.45
C THR A 576 -1.30 -5.50 -15.04
N ASN A 577 -1.49 -4.61 -16.02
CA ASN A 577 -1.98 -3.25 -15.84
C ASN A 577 -1.14 -2.40 -14.87
N ILE A 578 0.16 -2.43 -15.00
CA ILE A 578 1.04 -1.48 -14.33
C ILE A 578 0.99 -0.17 -15.11
N PRO A 579 0.46 0.91 -14.53
CA PRO A 579 0.18 2.12 -15.29
C PRO A 579 1.42 2.95 -15.67
N TRP A 580 2.61 2.44 -15.38
CA TRP A 580 3.89 3.13 -15.60
C TRP A 580 4.70 2.54 -16.76
N ILE A 581 4.20 1.48 -17.41
CA ILE A 581 4.90 0.78 -18.49
C ILE A 581 4.17 1.01 -19.82
N PHE A 582 4.93 1.47 -20.82
CA PHE A 582 4.49 1.71 -22.18
C PHE A 582 5.34 0.86 -23.11
N ARG A 583 4.72 -0.05 -23.81
CA ARG A 583 5.44 -1.08 -24.56
C ARG A 583 5.55 -0.72 -26.04
N LEU A 584 6.78 -0.77 -26.56
CA LEU A 584 7.10 -0.71 -27.99
C LEU A 584 7.57 -2.10 -28.49
N PRO A 585 7.35 -2.41 -29.76
CA PRO A 585 7.85 -3.65 -30.34
C PRO A 585 9.37 -3.81 -30.19
N GLU A 586 9.83 -5.03 -30.00
CA GLU A 586 11.24 -5.35 -30.04
C GLU A 586 11.87 -4.90 -31.36
N GLY A 587 13.11 -4.40 -31.30
CA GLY A 587 13.78 -3.81 -32.46
C GLY A 587 13.39 -2.36 -32.77
N THR A 588 12.47 -1.76 -32.01
CA THR A 588 12.20 -0.32 -32.15
C THR A 588 13.48 0.48 -31.87
N PRO A 589 13.88 1.41 -32.75
CA PRO A 589 15.07 2.24 -32.50
C PRO A 589 14.93 3.10 -31.23
N LEU A 590 16.03 3.26 -30.47
CA LEU A 590 16.08 4.13 -29.27
C LEU A 590 15.51 5.53 -29.56
N GLN A 591 15.80 6.06 -30.74
CA GLN A 591 15.36 7.40 -31.18
C GLN A 591 13.82 7.53 -31.20
N GLN A 592 13.09 6.45 -31.48
CA GLN A 592 11.62 6.48 -31.47
C GLN A 592 11.08 6.59 -30.03
N ALA A 593 11.64 5.83 -29.09
CA ALA A 593 11.30 5.91 -27.68
C ALA A 593 11.64 7.32 -27.10
N LEU A 594 12.78 7.86 -27.47
CA LEU A 594 13.19 9.22 -27.11
C LEU A 594 12.21 10.28 -27.63
N ARG A 595 11.73 10.16 -28.87
CA ARG A 595 10.71 11.09 -29.43
C ARG A 595 9.42 11.05 -28.62
N CYS A 596 8.98 9.86 -28.21
CA CYS A 596 7.76 9.72 -27.38
C CYS A 596 7.94 10.44 -26.05
N LEU A 597 9.04 10.18 -25.34
CA LEU A 597 9.29 10.83 -24.04
C LEU A 597 9.54 12.32 -24.17
N SER A 598 10.30 12.75 -25.19
CA SER A 598 10.53 14.17 -25.41
C SER A 598 9.23 14.95 -25.68
N ALA A 599 8.33 14.39 -26.48
CA ALA A 599 7.02 14.99 -26.74
C ALA A 599 6.16 15.05 -25.45
N ALA A 600 6.20 14.01 -24.63
CA ALA A 600 5.50 14.00 -23.35
C ALA A 600 6.07 15.05 -22.38
N ILE A 601 7.39 15.16 -22.27
CA ILE A 601 8.08 16.19 -21.45
C ILE A 601 7.77 17.59 -21.99
N GLU A 602 7.61 17.72 -23.29
CA GLU A 602 7.27 19.01 -23.92
C GLU A 602 5.90 19.53 -23.50
N GLN A 603 4.94 18.63 -23.35
CA GLN A 603 3.56 18.98 -22.99
C GLN A 603 3.38 19.17 -21.49
N GLU A 604 4.00 18.31 -20.68
CA GLU A 604 3.72 18.20 -19.24
C GLU A 604 4.84 18.76 -18.35
N GLY A 605 5.95 19.17 -18.96
CA GLY A 605 7.11 19.61 -18.18
C GLY A 605 7.83 18.48 -17.45
N PRO A 606 8.67 18.78 -16.44
CA PRO A 606 9.45 17.80 -15.67
C PRO A 606 8.60 17.11 -14.61
N ASN A 607 7.47 16.56 -14.98
CA ASN A 607 6.52 15.89 -14.09
C ASN A 607 6.31 14.45 -14.52
N ARG A 608 6.78 13.48 -13.73
CA ARG A 608 6.65 12.03 -14.03
C ARG A 608 5.19 11.61 -14.21
N ALA A 609 4.30 12.13 -13.37
CA ALA A 609 2.87 11.79 -13.45
C ALA A 609 2.24 12.36 -14.72
N GLY A 610 2.52 13.62 -15.06
CA GLY A 610 2.07 14.24 -16.30
C GLY A 610 2.59 13.51 -17.54
N ILE A 611 3.89 13.17 -17.58
CA ILE A 611 4.49 12.38 -18.66
C ILE A 611 3.72 11.04 -18.84
N ARG A 612 3.45 10.35 -17.74
CA ARG A 612 2.70 9.10 -17.75
C ARG A 612 1.27 9.31 -18.29
N GLU A 613 0.56 10.33 -17.79
CA GLU A 613 -0.81 10.63 -18.23
C GLU A 613 -0.89 10.99 -19.70
N PHE A 614 0.06 11.79 -20.17
CA PHE A 614 0.14 12.13 -21.58
C PHE A 614 0.34 10.89 -22.48
N LEU A 615 1.25 9.99 -22.10
CA LEU A 615 1.46 8.74 -22.82
C LEU A 615 0.21 7.85 -22.81
N ALA A 616 -0.48 7.75 -21.67
CA ALA A 616 -1.68 6.93 -21.50
C ALA A 616 -2.96 7.54 -22.08
N SER A 617 -2.92 8.78 -22.56
CA SER A 617 -4.11 9.54 -22.99
C SER A 617 -4.72 9.05 -24.32
N GLY A 618 -4.09 8.11 -25.02
CA GLY A 618 -4.50 7.69 -26.37
C GLY A 618 -4.26 8.74 -27.45
N LYS A 619 -3.65 9.88 -27.13
CA LYS A 619 -3.28 10.89 -28.11
C LYS A 619 -2.07 10.43 -28.93
N PRO A 620 -1.95 10.85 -30.20
CA PRO A 620 -0.76 10.54 -31.00
C PRO A 620 0.51 11.15 -30.37
N VAL A 621 1.52 10.34 -30.14
CA VAL A 621 2.82 10.75 -29.62
C VAL A 621 3.91 10.27 -30.58
N ALA A 622 4.56 11.20 -31.25
CA ALA A 622 5.58 10.90 -32.27
C ALA A 622 5.13 9.85 -33.32
N GLY A 623 3.87 9.91 -33.74
CA GLY A 623 3.27 8.97 -34.70
C GLY A 623 2.79 7.64 -34.10
N LEU A 624 2.91 7.45 -32.80
CA LEU A 624 2.44 6.28 -32.06
C LEU A 624 1.26 6.67 -31.17
N ARG A 625 0.48 5.68 -30.76
CA ARG A 625 -0.55 5.84 -29.73
C ARG A 625 -0.46 4.70 -28.73
N PHE A 626 -0.53 5.02 -27.46
CA PHE A 626 -0.65 4.02 -26.42
C PHE A 626 -2.07 4.01 -25.86
N GLU A 627 -2.55 2.83 -25.53
CA GLU A 627 -3.75 2.67 -24.70
C GLU A 627 -3.44 3.01 -23.24
N SER A 628 -4.45 3.18 -22.41
CA SER A 628 -4.30 3.41 -20.97
C SER A 628 -3.55 2.25 -20.27
N THR A 629 -3.57 1.06 -20.85
CA THR A 629 -2.83 -0.12 -20.40
C THR A 629 -1.33 -0.08 -20.74
N GLY A 630 -0.87 0.92 -21.50
CA GLY A 630 0.50 1.01 -21.99
C GLY A 630 0.78 0.19 -23.26
N GLU A 631 -0.22 -0.51 -23.82
CA GLU A 631 -0.12 -1.18 -25.12
C GLU A 631 -0.15 -0.16 -26.27
N LEU A 632 0.59 -0.47 -27.31
CA LEU A 632 0.56 0.31 -28.55
C LEU A 632 -0.74 0.03 -29.31
N THR A 633 -1.50 1.07 -29.61
CA THR A 633 -2.68 0.95 -30.48
C THR A 633 -2.26 0.60 -31.90
N LYS A 634 -2.94 -0.35 -32.51
CA LYS A 634 -2.70 -0.77 -33.89
C LYS A 634 -3.16 0.28 -34.90
#